data_3ebe582ad59197e5df8fc7be211732e6
#
_entry.id   3ebe582ad59197e5df8fc7be211732e6
#
_cell.length_a   1.000
_cell.length_b   1.000
_cell.length_c   1.000
_cell.angle_alpha   90.00
_cell.angle_beta   90.00
_cell.angle_gamma   90.00
#
_symmetry.space_group_name_H-M   'P 1'
#
loop_
_entity.id
_entity.type
_entity.pdbx_description
1 polymer ?
#
loop_
_entity_poly.entity_id
_entity_poly.type
_entity_poly.pdbx_seq_one_letter_code
_entity_poly.pdbx_strand_id
1 'polypeptide(L)'
;TETVLIDNLSITTTSPDIHNFSVSSEDGGDTLDFEWNSYASEVYTVVSSTDPEGDGLPETWTPVPGLENLTATVPLNTHSIPSPGDPLRIFHLLAGPVPALFEDDFESGAQGWTTLVNDPSGNTAWELGSPVGSTGPLEGADGSLNAWSTNLGDYGTDSDISLRSPSIDLTGIPGAELSFEVFRDADGFADAASVRFLRAADQVQLGAAVDLDMTIFDTDWTTIEVPVDPAAVGEVILIEFNFNSDSSPDAFSGLSVDNVSVSAN
;
A
#
# COMPACT_ATOMS: atom_id res chain seq x y z
N THR A 1 12.35 29.43 37.80
CA THR A 1 11.08 28.90 37.28
C THR A 1 11.04 29.28 35.82
N GLU A 2 11.58 28.42 34.96
CA GLU A 2 11.45 28.59 33.50
C GLU A 2 10.11 28.02 33.07
N THR A 3 9.27 28.86 32.50
CA THR A 3 8.00 28.43 31.91
C THR A 3 8.28 28.09 30.47
N VAL A 4 8.21 26.81 30.13
CA VAL A 4 8.15 26.39 28.72
C VAL A 4 6.77 26.79 28.22
N LEU A 5 6.68 27.84 27.43
CA LEU A 5 5.46 28.22 26.72
C LEU A 5 5.32 27.28 25.51
N ILE A 6 4.50 26.26 25.65
CA ILE A 6 4.01 25.49 24.50
C ILE A 6 2.79 26.25 24.01
N ASP A 7 2.93 26.99 22.90
CA ASP A 7 1.80 27.62 22.26
C ASP A 7 1.02 26.58 21.46
N ASN A 8 -0.32 26.74 21.39
CA ASN A 8 -1.22 25.84 20.66
C ASN A 8 -0.81 25.77 19.18
N LEU A 9 -0.12 24.71 18.81
CA LEU A 9 0.27 24.45 17.44
C LEU A 9 -0.95 23.98 16.66
N SER A 10 -1.34 24.75 15.64
CA SER A 10 -2.35 24.31 14.68
C SER A 10 -1.69 23.30 13.75
N ILE A 11 -2.08 22.04 13.86
CA ILE A 11 -1.61 20.97 12.99
C ILE A 11 -2.43 21.04 11.71
N THR A 12 -1.79 21.39 10.58
CA THR A 12 -2.38 21.20 9.26
C THR A 12 -1.90 19.83 8.76
N THR A 13 -2.58 18.77 9.10
CA THR A 13 -2.34 17.45 8.53
C THR A 13 -3.20 17.28 7.28
N THR A 14 -2.73 16.55 6.30
CA THR A 14 -3.55 16.06 5.18
C THR A 14 -4.52 14.97 5.64
N SER A 15 -4.33 14.41 6.83
CA SER A 15 -5.25 13.50 7.50
C SER A 15 -6.42 14.27 8.13
N PRO A 16 -7.66 13.79 7.98
CA PRO A 16 -8.83 14.36 8.66
C PRO A 16 -8.81 14.12 10.18
N ASP A 17 -7.85 13.34 10.69
CA ASP A 17 -7.80 12.92 12.07
C ASP A 17 -7.13 13.98 12.97
N ILE A 18 -7.65 14.13 14.18
CA ILE A 18 -7.15 15.12 15.14
C ILE A 18 -6.17 14.43 16.10
N HIS A 19 -4.89 14.74 15.95
CA HIS A 19 -3.86 14.30 16.89
C HIS A 19 -3.74 15.31 18.03
N ASN A 20 -4.25 15.00 19.20
CA ASN A 20 -4.08 15.85 20.39
C ASN A 20 -2.62 15.79 20.87
N PHE A 21 -1.71 16.36 20.09
CA PHE A 21 -0.28 16.37 20.40
C PHE A 21 0.02 17.25 21.61
N SER A 22 0.70 16.70 22.58
CA SER A 22 1.13 17.40 23.79
C SER A 22 2.59 17.09 24.12
N VAL A 23 3.25 18.07 24.72
CA VAL A 23 4.61 17.93 25.28
C VAL A 23 4.57 18.42 26.71
N SER A 24 5.05 17.61 27.63
CA SER A 24 5.13 17.96 29.05
C SER A 24 6.52 17.64 29.62
N SER A 25 6.85 18.23 30.76
CA SER A 25 8.05 17.88 31.52
C SER A 25 7.69 17.70 32.98
N GLU A 26 8.28 16.71 33.64
CA GLU A 26 8.15 16.57 35.11
C GLU A 26 8.95 17.65 35.86
N ASP A 27 8.61 17.84 37.14
CA ASP A 27 9.32 18.76 38.05
C ASP A 27 10.82 18.36 38.13
N GLY A 28 11.68 19.21 37.54
CA GLY A 28 13.12 18.98 37.42
C GLY A 28 13.63 19.17 36.01
N GLY A 29 12.77 19.00 34.99
CA GLY A 29 13.07 19.34 33.57
C GLY A 29 14.09 18.46 32.84
N ASP A 30 14.42 17.27 33.43
CA ASP A 30 15.44 16.39 32.85
C ASP A 30 14.92 15.58 31.67
N THR A 31 13.59 15.44 31.53
CA THR A 31 12.92 14.71 30.43
C THR A 31 11.77 15.53 29.85
N LEU A 32 11.50 15.26 28.57
CA LEU A 32 10.28 15.71 27.88
C LEU A 32 9.46 14.48 27.51
N ASP A 33 8.18 14.51 27.85
CA ASP A 33 7.20 13.48 27.55
C ASP A 33 6.28 13.98 26.45
N PHE A 34 6.15 13.16 25.39
CA PHE A 34 5.34 13.41 24.21
C PHE A 34 4.16 12.46 24.20
N GLU A 35 2.99 12.96 23.89
CA GLU A 35 1.77 12.16 23.77
C GLU A 35 0.90 12.67 22.63
N TRP A 36 0.32 11.76 21.84
CA TRP A 36 -0.65 12.09 20.79
C TRP A 36 -1.60 10.94 20.48
N ASN A 37 -2.79 11.26 19.99
CA ASN A 37 -3.73 10.28 19.46
C ASN A 37 -3.12 9.62 18.23
N SER A 38 -3.26 8.30 18.13
CA SER A 38 -2.59 7.47 17.13
C SER A 38 -3.59 6.64 16.35
N TYR A 39 -3.39 6.56 15.04
CA TYR A 39 -4.24 5.85 14.08
C TYR A 39 -3.40 4.83 13.30
N ALA A 40 -3.92 3.60 13.14
CA ALA A 40 -3.17 2.46 12.60
C ALA A 40 -2.63 2.68 11.16
N SER A 41 -3.29 3.56 10.39
CA SER A 41 -2.89 3.89 9.01
C SER A 41 -1.81 4.97 8.91
N GLU A 42 -1.19 5.37 10.03
CA GLU A 42 -0.27 6.51 10.05
C GLU A 42 1.08 6.16 10.67
N VAL A 43 2.10 6.87 10.22
CA VAL A 43 3.42 6.97 10.85
C VAL A 43 3.65 8.39 11.30
N TYR A 44 4.46 8.55 12.34
CA TYR A 44 4.65 9.82 13.01
C TYR A 44 6.12 10.20 13.11
N THR A 45 6.41 11.49 12.91
CA THR A 45 7.73 12.06 13.20
C THR A 45 7.55 13.34 14.00
N VAL A 46 8.21 13.44 15.14
CA VAL A 46 8.28 14.69 15.88
C VAL A 46 9.46 15.50 15.33
N VAL A 47 9.20 16.71 14.91
CA VAL A 47 10.20 17.67 14.45
C VAL A 47 10.33 18.82 15.43
N SER A 48 11.44 19.51 15.43
CA SER A 48 11.66 20.65 16.32
C SER A 48 12.45 21.77 15.67
N SER A 49 12.21 22.98 16.15
CA SER A 49 12.97 24.18 15.80
C SER A 49 13.26 25.03 17.05
N THR A 50 14.42 25.70 17.05
CA THR A 50 14.77 26.76 18.00
C THR A 50 14.59 28.16 17.40
N ASP A 51 14.33 28.25 16.09
CA ASP A 51 14.04 29.46 15.33
C ASP A 51 12.90 29.25 14.33
N PRO A 52 11.66 29.06 14.81
CA PRO A 52 10.52 28.70 13.94
C PRO A 52 10.18 29.81 12.92
N GLU A 53 10.61 31.04 13.13
CA GLU A 53 10.44 32.14 12.14
C GLU A 53 11.48 32.04 11.01
N GLY A 54 12.69 31.55 11.31
CA GLY A 54 13.79 31.39 10.35
C GLY A 54 13.86 30.05 9.66
N ASP A 55 13.42 28.99 10.33
CA ASP A 55 13.52 27.59 9.84
C ASP A 55 12.40 27.18 8.87
N GLY A 56 11.45 28.07 8.57
CA GLY A 56 10.38 27.81 7.59
C GLY A 56 9.21 26.99 8.17
N LEU A 57 8.59 26.14 7.32
CA LEU A 57 7.45 25.32 7.72
C LEU A 57 7.89 24.10 8.53
N PRO A 58 7.03 23.58 9.42
CA PRO A 58 7.35 22.42 10.26
C PRO A 58 7.89 21.19 9.48
N GLU A 59 7.45 20.96 8.25
CA GLU A 59 7.92 19.87 7.38
C GLU A 59 9.42 19.99 7.05
N THR A 60 10.02 21.15 7.23
CA THR A 60 11.45 21.41 7.01
C THR A 60 12.27 21.45 8.30
N TRP A 61 11.63 21.34 9.46
CA TRP A 61 12.32 21.35 10.76
C TRP A 61 13.10 20.06 10.98
N THR A 62 14.05 20.11 11.90
CA THR A 62 14.89 18.95 12.19
C THR A 62 14.10 17.89 12.98
N PRO A 63 14.10 16.63 12.50
CA PRO A 63 13.55 15.52 13.27
C PRO A 63 14.22 15.39 14.65
N VAL A 64 13.41 15.04 15.65
CA VAL A 64 13.89 14.79 17.01
C VAL A 64 14.47 13.38 17.06
N PRO A 65 15.78 13.19 17.38
CA PRO A 65 16.39 11.88 17.41
C PRO A 65 15.63 10.88 18.28
N GLY A 66 15.29 9.73 17.68
CA GLY A 66 14.50 8.68 18.33
C GLY A 66 12.99 8.88 18.28
N LEU A 67 12.51 9.96 17.66
CA LEU A 67 11.08 10.21 17.42
C LEU A 67 10.80 10.35 15.91
N GLU A 68 11.48 9.55 15.08
CA GLU A 68 11.37 9.53 13.63
C GLU A 68 10.68 8.25 13.16
N ASN A 69 9.78 8.35 12.20
CA ASN A 69 9.09 7.22 11.57
C ASN A 69 8.47 6.24 12.58
N LEU A 70 7.85 6.78 13.61
CA LEU A 70 7.22 6.00 14.67
C LEU A 70 5.93 5.37 14.16
N THR A 71 5.80 4.06 14.32
CA THR A 71 4.56 3.35 14.05
C THR A 71 3.48 3.71 15.06
N ALA A 72 2.23 3.57 14.64
CA ALA A 72 1.08 3.81 15.49
C ALA A 72 1.01 2.83 16.66
N THR A 73 0.80 3.37 17.86
CA THR A 73 0.41 2.61 19.06
C THR A 73 -0.99 3.05 19.45
N VAL A 74 -1.99 2.44 18.81
CA VAL A 74 -3.40 2.82 18.99
C VAL A 74 -3.91 2.50 20.41
N PRO A 75 -4.63 3.40 21.04
CA PRO A 75 -5.11 4.71 20.58
C PRO A 75 -4.15 5.88 20.86
N LEU A 76 -3.02 5.65 21.51
CA LEU A 76 -2.16 6.69 22.02
C LEU A 76 -0.69 6.31 21.88
N ASN A 77 0.10 7.15 21.22
CA ASN A 77 1.56 7.08 21.29
C ASN A 77 2.07 7.91 22.47
N THR A 78 3.03 7.35 23.19
CA THR A 78 3.75 8.04 24.29
C THR A 78 5.24 7.80 24.17
N HIS A 79 6.05 8.85 24.25
CA HIS A 79 7.50 8.77 24.18
C HIS A 79 8.15 9.75 25.14
N SER A 80 9.31 9.39 25.68
CA SER A 80 10.10 10.26 26.58
C SER A 80 11.51 10.39 26.04
N ILE A 81 12.03 11.61 26.00
CA ILE A 81 13.42 11.88 25.64
C ILE A 81 14.09 12.75 26.71
N PRO A 82 15.43 12.71 26.84
CA PRO A 82 16.15 13.69 27.65
C PRO A 82 15.87 15.12 27.16
N SER A 83 15.67 16.04 28.09
CA SER A 83 15.48 17.46 27.75
C SER A 83 16.72 17.99 27.01
N PRO A 84 16.58 18.63 25.85
CA PRO A 84 17.72 19.15 25.09
C PRO A 84 18.42 20.33 25.78
N GLY A 85 17.83 20.93 26.82
CA GLY A 85 18.43 22.02 27.60
C GLY A 85 18.45 23.38 26.89
N ASP A 86 17.79 23.51 25.74
CA ASP A 86 17.67 24.77 25.02
C ASP A 86 16.71 25.73 25.73
N PRO A 87 16.96 27.05 25.73
CA PRO A 87 16.09 28.01 26.39
C PRO A 87 14.72 28.16 25.72
N LEU A 88 14.62 27.82 24.44
CA LEU A 88 13.38 27.77 23.66
C LEU A 88 13.52 26.68 22.60
N ARG A 89 12.53 25.81 22.54
CA ARG A 89 12.37 24.84 21.46
C ARG A 89 10.88 24.59 21.24
N ILE A 90 10.47 24.59 19.99
CA ILE A 90 9.12 24.30 19.54
C ILE A 90 9.12 22.92 18.89
N PHE A 91 8.10 22.14 19.14
CA PHE A 91 7.92 20.81 18.57
C PHE A 91 6.66 20.78 17.73
N HIS A 92 6.70 19.98 16.68
CA HIS A 92 5.56 19.72 15.82
C HIS A 92 5.49 18.21 15.51
N LEU A 93 4.27 17.69 15.44
CA LEU A 93 4.01 16.30 15.03
C LEU A 93 3.69 16.30 13.53
N LEU A 94 4.50 15.60 12.76
CA LEU A 94 4.18 15.24 11.38
C LEU A 94 3.52 13.86 11.41
N ALA A 95 2.35 13.75 10.80
CA ALA A 95 1.65 12.49 10.57
C ALA A 95 1.50 12.27 9.07
N GLY A 96 1.69 11.06 8.64
CA GLY A 96 1.55 10.69 7.22
C GLY A 96 1.11 9.23 7.09
N PRO A 97 0.65 8.82 5.90
CA PRO A 97 0.30 7.43 5.66
C PRO A 97 1.50 6.52 5.89
N VAL A 98 1.24 5.28 6.29
CA VAL A 98 2.27 4.25 6.33
C VAL A 98 2.86 4.12 4.94
N PRO A 99 4.20 4.28 4.75
CA PRO A 99 4.81 4.10 3.44
C PRO A 99 4.53 2.70 2.90
N ALA A 100 4.17 2.60 1.64
CA ALA A 100 4.02 1.32 0.98
C ALA A 100 5.36 0.55 0.98
N LEU A 101 5.31 -0.75 1.26
CA LEU A 101 6.45 -1.66 1.11
C LEU A 101 6.73 -1.94 -0.37
N PHE A 102 5.68 -1.84 -1.16
CA PHE A 102 5.69 -1.98 -2.61
C PHE A 102 4.53 -1.19 -3.20
N GLU A 103 4.75 -0.53 -4.33
CA GLU A 103 3.70 0.10 -5.13
C GLU A 103 4.08 0.12 -6.61
N ASP A 104 3.11 -0.08 -7.49
CA ASP A 104 3.27 0.03 -8.93
C ASP A 104 1.93 0.45 -9.57
N ASP A 105 1.95 1.56 -10.29
CA ASP A 105 0.85 2.11 -11.08
C ASP A 105 0.95 1.77 -12.58
N PHE A 106 1.94 0.97 -12.94
CA PHE A 106 2.22 0.49 -14.29
C PHE A 106 2.51 1.57 -15.36
N GLU A 107 2.49 2.83 -15.00
CA GLU A 107 2.77 3.93 -15.93
C GLU A 107 4.26 4.02 -16.31
N SER A 108 5.13 3.43 -15.51
CA SER A 108 6.57 3.31 -15.79
C SER A 108 6.96 2.03 -16.53
N GLY A 109 6.00 1.24 -17.01
CA GLY A 109 6.20 -0.05 -17.68
C GLY A 109 6.26 -1.23 -16.71
N ALA A 110 6.70 -2.39 -17.18
CA ALA A 110 6.57 -3.65 -16.46
C ALA A 110 7.39 -3.79 -15.16
N GLN A 111 8.33 -2.90 -14.87
CA GLN A 111 9.08 -2.77 -13.59
C GLN A 111 9.51 -4.10 -12.91
N GLY A 112 9.75 -5.16 -13.69
CA GLY A 112 10.15 -6.48 -13.19
C GLY A 112 9.00 -7.47 -13.00
N TRP A 113 7.77 -7.10 -13.31
CA TRP A 113 6.66 -8.04 -13.43
C TRP A 113 6.92 -9.06 -14.54
N THR A 114 6.48 -10.28 -14.33
CA THR A 114 6.69 -11.39 -15.26
C THR A 114 5.39 -12.13 -15.53
N THR A 115 5.22 -12.60 -16.75
CA THR A 115 4.02 -13.32 -17.20
C THR A 115 4.36 -14.78 -17.51
N LEU A 116 3.41 -15.67 -17.24
CA LEU A 116 3.51 -17.09 -17.55
C LEU A 116 2.23 -17.52 -18.28
N VAL A 117 2.41 -18.34 -19.33
CA VAL A 117 1.34 -19.06 -20.00
C VAL A 117 1.52 -20.53 -19.67
N ASN A 118 0.61 -21.09 -18.90
CA ASN A 118 0.69 -22.46 -18.36
C ASN A 118 -0.08 -23.47 -19.21
N ASP A 119 -0.88 -22.98 -20.15
CA ASP A 119 -1.70 -23.77 -21.06
C ASP A 119 -1.07 -23.94 -22.45
N PRO A 120 -1.48 -24.94 -23.26
CA PRO A 120 -0.98 -25.16 -24.61
C PRO A 120 -1.69 -24.32 -25.67
N SER A 121 -2.79 -23.63 -25.37
CA SER A 121 -3.58 -22.84 -26.32
C SER A 121 -2.82 -21.59 -26.76
N GLY A 122 -2.19 -20.89 -25.79
CA GLY A 122 -1.39 -19.70 -26.03
C GLY A 122 -2.16 -18.55 -26.66
N ASN A 123 -3.49 -18.50 -26.49
CA ASN A 123 -4.36 -17.47 -27.08
C ASN A 123 -4.68 -16.34 -26.13
N THR A 124 -4.26 -16.46 -24.87
CA THR A 124 -4.38 -15.44 -23.82
C THR A 124 -3.02 -15.27 -23.13
N ALA A 125 -2.66 -14.06 -22.81
CA ALA A 125 -1.48 -13.72 -22.03
C ALA A 125 -1.76 -12.46 -21.21
N TRP A 126 -1.06 -12.29 -20.11
CA TRP A 126 -1.04 -11.00 -19.45
C TRP A 126 -0.28 -10.00 -20.32
N GLU A 127 -0.91 -8.89 -20.67
CA GLU A 127 -0.36 -7.81 -21.47
C GLU A 127 -0.46 -6.49 -20.74
N LEU A 128 0.62 -5.69 -20.76
CA LEU A 128 0.67 -4.35 -20.17
C LEU A 128 0.40 -3.31 -21.25
N GLY A 129 -0.53 -2.42 -21.00
CA GLY A 129 -0.85 -1.30 -21.87
C GLY A 129 -2.25 -0.76 -21.67
N SER A 130 -2.71 0.08 -22.61
CA SER A 130 -4.08 0.61 -22.57
C SER A 130 -5.06 -0.49 -23.00
N PRO A 131 -6.02 -0.88 -22.15
CA PRO A 131 -7.02 -1.88 -22.47
C PRO A 131 -7.90 -1.43 -23.64
N VAL A 132 -8.27 -2.38 -24.51
CA VAL A 132 -9.13 -2.15 -25.69
C VAL A 132 -10.14 -3.28 -25.88
N GLY A 133 -10.46 -4.02 -24.82
CA GLY A 133 -11.43 -5.10 -24.84
C GLY A 133 -12.84 -4.62 -25.22
N SER A 134 -13.68 -5.55 -25.68
CA SER A 134 -15.00 -5.21 -26.25
C SER A 134 -16.00 -4.75 -25.18
N THR A 135 -15.81 -5.13 -23.94
CA THR A 135 -16.76 -4.92 -22.82
C THR A 135 -16.08 -4.39 -21.54
N GLY A 136 -14.75 -4.41 -21.46
CA GLY A 136 -13.97 -4.05 -20.29
C GLY A 136 -13.41 -2.64 -20.33
N PRO A 137 -12.45 -2.32 -19.46
CA PRO A 137 -12.01 -0.95 -19.35
C PRO A 137 -11.33 -0.48 -20.65
N LEU A 138 -11.39 0.84 -20.91
CA LEU A 138 -10.75 1.48 -22.07
C LEU A 138 -9.53 2.31 -21.66
N GLU A 139 -9.22 2.36 -20.38
CA GLU A 139 -8.09 3.05 -19.77
C GLU A 139 -7.76 2.36 -18.43
N GLY A 140 -6.61 2.64 -17.86
CA GLY A 140 -6.26 2.17 -16.51
C GLY A 140 -7.13 2.81 -15.44
N ALA A 141 -6.93 2.39 -14.19
CA ALA A 141 -7.65 2.94 -13.04
C ALA A 141 -7.34 4.43 -12.85
N ASP A 142 -8.30 5.16 -12.30
CA ASP A 142 -8.19 6.61 -12.04
C ASP A 142 -7.82 7.47 -13.27
N GLY A 143 -8.09 6.94 -14.48
CA GLY A 143 -7.77 7.62 -15.74
C GLY A 143 -6.29 7.51 -16.14
N SER A 144 -5.54 6.55 -15.56
CA SER A 144 -4.21 6.18 -16.00
C SER A 144 -4.24 5.58 -17.41
N LEU A 145 -3.08 5.44 -18.05
CA LEU A 145 -3.01 4.92 -19.42
C LEU A 145 -2.95 3.39 -19.46
N ASN A 146 -2.19 2.79 -18.55
CA ASN A 146 -1.81 1.39 -18.61
C ASN A 146 -2.44 0.58 -17.45
N ALA A 147 -2.75 -0.67 -17.75
CA ALA A 147 -3.07 -1.70 -16.78
C ALA A 147 -2.49 -3.04 -17.25
N TRP A 148 -2.36 -4.02 -16.39
CA TRP A 148 -2.19 -5.41 -16.79
C TRP A 148 -3.54 -6.05 -17.07
N SER A 149 -3.74 -6.60 -18.27
CA SER A 149 -4.99 -7.25 -18.69
C SER A 149 -4.73 -8.64 -19.28
N THR A 150 -5.73 -9.51 -19.16
CA THR A 150 -5.76 -10.85 -19.83
C THR A 150 -6.04 -10.70 -21.31
N ASN A 151 -5.03 -10.35 -22.08
CA ASN A 151 -4.99 -9.63 -23.36
C ASN A 151 -5.43 -8.16 -23.17
N LEU A 152 -4.87 -7.24 -23.96
CA LEU A 152 -5.39 -5.87 -24.02
C LEU A 152 -6.75 -5.81 -24.72
N GLY A 153 -7.03 -6.79 -25.58
CA GLY A 153 -8.36 -7.07 -26.15
C GLY A 153 -9.12 -8.11 -25.35
N ASP A 154 -9.99 -8.87 -26.01
CA ASP A 154 -10.74 -9.94 -25.38
C ASP A 154 -9.85 -11.16 -25.13
N TYR A 155 -10.10 -11.89 -24.01
CA TYR A 155 -9.37 -13.11 -23.71
C TYR A 155 -9.84 -14.30 -24.56
N GLY A 156 -9.06 -15.38 -24.62
CA GLY A 156 -9.37 -16.60 -25.35
C GLY A 156 -9.77 -17.75 -24.43
N THR A 157 -10.10 -18.89 -25.05
CA THR A 157 -10.54 -20.11 -24.37
C THR A 157 -9.39 -20.96 -23.86
N ASP A 158 -9.70 -21.86 -22.89
CA ASP A 158 -8.77 -22.87 -22.35
C ASP A 158 -7.45 -22.27 -21.85
N SER A 159 -7.52 -21.10 -21.23
CA SER A 159 -6.37 -20.34 -20.75
C SER A 159 -6.04 -20.68 -19.31
N ASP A 160 -4.75 -20.73 -18.99
CA ASP A 160 -4.18 -20.73 -17.62
C ASP A 160 -2.95 -19.84 -17.66
N ILE A 161 -3.09 -18.64 -17.13
CA ILE A 161 -2.05 -17.60 -17.20
C ILE A 161 -1.81 -16.97 -15.85
N SER A 162 -0.57 -16.59 -15.57
CA SER A 162 -0.19 -15.94 -14.33
C SER A 162 0.62 -14.67 -14.58
N LEU A 163 0.36 -13.65 -13.76
CA LEU A 163 1.13 -12.43 -13.65
C LEU A 163 1.80 -12.39 -12.27
N ARG A 164 3.11 -12.20 -12.22
CA ARG A 164 3.88 -12.18 -10.96
C ARG A 164 4.60 -10.86 -10.76
N SER A 165 4.49 -10.33 -9.55
CA SER A 165 5.22 -9.14 -9.13
C SER A 165 6.74 -9.35 -9.06
N PRO A 166 7.54 -8.28 -9.00
CA PRO A 166 8.87 -8.32 -8.40
C PRO A 166 8.83 -8.87 -6.98
N SER A 167 10.00 -9.23 -6.43
CA SER A 167 10.09 -9.67 -5.03
C SER A 167 9.85 -8.51 -4.06
N ILE A 168 9.02 -8.77 -3.04
CA ILE A 168 8.65 -7.85 -1.98
C ILE A 168 9.20 -8.40 -0.67
N ASP A 169 10.01 -7.62 0.04
CA ASP A 169 10.63 -8.04 1.29
C ASP A 169 9.73 -7.68 2.48
N LEU A 170 9.14 -8.68 3.11
CA LEU A 170 8.35 -8.55 4.34
C LEU A 170 9.11 -8.96 5.59
N THR A 171 10.45 -9.11 5.52
CA THR A 171 11.29 -9.51 6.65
C THR A 171 11.15 -8.50 7.79
N GLY A 172 10.77 -8.99 8.96
CA GLY A 172 10.57 -8.14 10.15
C GLY A 172 9.26 -7.35 10.18
N ILE A 173 8.41 -7.49 9.16
CA ILE A 173 7.07 -6.89 9.12
C ILE A 173 6.10 -7.82 9.86
N PRO A 174 5.35 -7.34 10.88
CA PRO A 174 4.47 -8.20 11.67
C PRO A 174 3.14 -8.53 11.00
N GLY A 175 2.74 -7.76 9.98
CA GLY A 175 1.54 -7.92 9.19
C GLY A 175 1.58 -6.98 8.00
N ALA A 176 0.89 -7.34 6.92
CA ALA A 176 0.80 -6.51 5.72
C ALA A 176 -0.55 -6.72 5.02
N GLU A 177 -0.91 -5.76 4.19
CA GLU A 177 -2.11 -5.77 3.35
C GLU A 177 -1.72 -5.47 1.90
N LEU A 178 -2.27 -6.25 0.99
CA LEU A 178 -2.24 -6.02 -0.45
C LEU A 178 -3.50 -5.26 -0.84
N SER A 179 -3.35 -4.15 -1.55
CA SER A 179 -4.43 -3.42 -2.19
C SER A 179 -4.17 -3.32 -3.70
N PHE A 180 -5.20 -3.43 -4.50
CA PHE A 180 -5.12 -3.27 -5.95
C PHE A 180 -6.47 -2.88 -6.53
N GLU A 181 -6.44 -2.17 -7.67
CA GLU A 181 -7.61 -1.93 -8.48
C GLU A 181 -7.83 -3.10 -9.44
N VAL A 182 -9.09 -3.52 -9.58
CA VAL A 182 -9.48 -4.63 -10.44
C VAL A 182 -10.66 -4.24 -11.33
N PHE A 183 -10.66 -4.75 -12.56
CA PHE A 183 -11.83 -4.74 -13.44
C PHE A 183 -12.09 -6.18 -13.90
N ARG A 184 -13.27 -6.72 -13.54
CA ARG A 184 -13.68 -8.11 -13.79
C ARG A 184 -14.79 -8.13 -14.85
N ASP A 185 -14.54 -8.85 -15.92
CA ASP A 185 -15.48 -8.97 -17.03
C ASP A 185 -15.22 -10.28 -17.79
N ALA A 186 -15.68 -11.40 -17.23
CA ALA A 186 -15.48 -12.74 -17.80
C ALA A 186 -16.75 -13.59 -17.62
N ASP A 187 -16.82 -14.78 -18.25
CA ASP A 187 -17.86 -15.75 -17.95
C ASP A 187 -17.68 -16.33 -16.55
N GLY A 188 -18.26 -15.63 -15.58
CA GLY A 188 -18.10 -15.95 -14.16
C GLY A 188 -18.70 -17.27 -13.69
N PHE A 189 -19.29 -18.06 -14.57
CA PHE A 189 -19.80 -19.40 -14.22
C PHE A 189 -18.75 -20.49 -14.42
N ALA A 190 -17.78 -20.27 -15.27
CA ALA A 190 -16.78 -21.27 -15.65
C ALA A 190 -15.35 -20.73 -15.58
N ASP A 191 -15.16 -19.42 -15.76
CA ASP A 191 -13.87 -18.77 -15.64
C ASP A 191 -13.56 -18.41 -14.20
N ALA A 192 -12.29 -18.42 -13.84
CA ALA A 192 -11.85 -18.21 -12.46
C ALA A 192 -10.59 -17.33 -12.42
N ALA A 193 -10.51 -16.53 -11.40
CA ALA A 193 -9.29 -15.77 -11.08
C ALA A 193 -8.97 -15.83 -9.59
N SER A 194 -7.69 -15.70 -9.27
CA SER A 194 -7.25 -15.66 -7.89
C SER A 194 -5.99 -14.82 -7.73
N VAL A 195 -5.77 -14.33 -6.51
CA VAL A 195 -4.50 -13.77 -6.07
C VAL A 195 -3.90 -14.67 -5.00
N ARG A 196 -2.58 -14.87 -5.05
CA ARG A 196 -1.86 -15.70 -4.09
C ARG A 196 -0.46 -15.16 -3.82
N PHE A 197 0.07 -15.52 -2.65
CA PHE A 197 1.42 -15.18 -2.24
C PHE A 197 2.34 -16.37 -2.46
N LEU A 198 3.49 -16.16 -3.12
CA LEU A 198 4.50 -17.18 -3.35
C LEU A 198 5.78 -16.77 -2.64
N ARG A 199 6.54 -17.75 -2.08
CA ARG A 199 7.89 -17.45 -1.61
C ARG A 199 8.78 -17.15 -2.82
N ALA A 200 9.48 -16.02 -2.80
CA ALA A 200 10.28 -15.60 -3.93
C ALA A 200 11.41 -16.59 -4.29
N ALA A 201 11.99 -17.28 -3.30
CA ALA A 201 13.15 -18.16 -3.48
C ALA A 201 12.83 -19.45 -4.28
N ASP A 202 11.64 -20.02 -4.14
CA ASP A 202 11.28 -21.34 -4.69
C ASP A 202 9.88 -21.36 -5.33
N GLN A 203 9.17 -20.23 -5.29
CA GLN A 203 7.82 -20.05 -5.84
C GLN A 203 6.75 -20.96 -5.21
N VAL A 204 7.02 -21.46 -3.99
CA VAL A 204 6.05 -22.22 -3.21
C VAL A 204 4.97 -21.29 -2.69
N GLN A 205 3.71 -21.67 -2.88
CA GLN A 205 2.57 -20.90 -2.37
C GLN A 205 2.58 -20.86 -0.84
N LEU A 206 2.35 -19.68 -0.29
CA LEU A 206 2.28 -19.38 1.13
C LEU A 206 0.82 -19.03 1.49
N GLY A 207 0.20 -19.89 2.30
CA GLY A 207 -1.21 -19.74 2.67
C GLY A 207 -2.17 -20.18 1.57
N ALA A 208 -3.42 -19.75 1.68
CA ALA A 208 -4.47 -20.05 0.70
C ALA A 208 -4.49 -19.01 -0.41
N ALA A 209 -4.89 -19.40 -1.63
CA ALA A 209 -5.25 -18.44 -2.66
C ALA A 209 -6.55 -17.71 -2.25
N VAL A 210 -6.67 -16.47 -2.65
CA VAL A 210 -7.89 -15.67 -2.51
C VAL A 210 -8.56 -15.61 -3.87
N ASP A 211 -9.75 -16.19 -3.96
CA ASP A 211 -10.52 -16.20 -5.20
C ASP A 211 -11.09 -14.80 -5.46
N LEU A 212 -10.96 -14.33 -6.69
CA LEU A 212 -11.62 -13.12 -7.19
C LEU A 212 -12.96 -13.55 -7.79
N ASP A 213 -14.05 -12.97 -7.29
CA ASP A 213 -15.40 -13.34 -7.75
C ASP A 213 -15.63 -12.86 -9.19
N MET A 214 -15.43 -13.75 -10.15
CA MET A 214 -15.61 -13.47 -11.59
C MET A 214 -17.10 -13.49 -12.02
N THR A 215 -18.04 -13.78 -11.12
CA THR A 215 -19.49 -13.60 -11.40
C THR A 215 -19.91 -12.14 -11.41
N ILE A 216 -19.04 -11.24 -10.99
CA ILE A 216 -19.22 -9.79 -11.02
C ILE A 216 -18.78 -9.28 -12.39
N PHE A 217 -19.64 -8.48 -13.01
CA PHE A 217 -19.31 -7.67 -14.20
C PHE A 217 -19.13 -6.24 -13.74
N ASP A 218 -17.88 -5.80 -13.64
CA ASP A 218 -17.58 -4.45 -13.22
C ASP A 218 -17.95 -3.43 -14.31
N THR A 219 -18.45 -2.27 -13.90
CA THR A 219 -18.71 -1.13 -14.79
C THR A 219 -17.74 0.00 -14.57
N ASP A 220 -16.88 -0.12 -13.57
CA ASP A 220 -15.82 0.79 -13.18
C ASP A 220 -14.76 0.00 -12.40
N TRP A 221 -13.56 0.54 -12.26
CA TRP A 221 -12.52 -0.04 -11.44
C TRP A 221 -12.96 -0.15 -9.98
N THR A 222 -12.54 -1.21 -9.31
CA THR A 222 -12.93 -1.51 -7.93
C THR A 222 -11.69 -1.88 -7.12
N THR A 223 -11.49 -1.22 -5.99
CA THR A 223 -10.41 -1.56 -5.05
C THR A 223 -10.71 -2.88 -4.34
N ILE A 224 -9.74 -3.78 -4.32
CA ILE A 224 -9.74 -4.98 -3.48
C ILE A 224 -8.59 -4.92 -2.49
N GLU A 225 -8.90 -5.18 -1.22
CA GLU A 225 -7.93 -5.29 -0.14
C GLU A 225 -7.87 -6.75 0.33
N VAL A 226 -6.65 -7.28 0.43
CA VAL A 226 -6.37 -8.66 0.81
C VAL A 226 -5.33 -8.67 1.92
N PRO A 227 -5.67 -9.09 3.15
CA PRO A 227 -4.66 -9.31 4.18
C PRO A 227 -3.62 -10.31 3.70
N VAL A 228 -2.35 -10.00 3.85
CA VAL A 228 -1.27 -10.94 3.54
C VAL A 228 -1.36 -12.13 4.49
N ASP A 229 -1.39 -13.34 3.91
CA ASP A 229 -1.51 -14.57 4.71
C ASP A 229 -0.39 -14.65 5.76
N PRO A 230 -0.68 -15.04 7.01
CA PRO A 230 0.34 -15.18 8.06
C PRO A 230 1.52 -16.07 7.68
N ALA A 231 1.36 -17.02 6.75
CA ALA A 231 2.46 -17.83 6.24
C ALA A 231 3.41 -17.08 5.31
N ALA A 232 2.98 -15.94 4.78
CA ALA A 232 3.75 -15.06 3.90
C ALA A 232 4.40 -13.89 4.64
N VAL A 233 3.87 -13.54 5.82
CA VAL A 233 4.42 -12.50 6.69
C VAL A 233 5.83 -12.89 7.17
N GLY A 234 6.78 -11.97 7.06
CA GLY A 234 8.18 -12.19 7.44
C GLY A 234 9.04 -12.89 6.37
N GLU A 235 8.47 -13.21 5.21
CA GLU A 235 9.16 -13.81 4.07
C GLU A 235 9.45 -12.76 2.98
N VAL A 236 10.29 -13.12 2.00
CA VAL A 236 10.38 -12.38 0.72
C VAL A 236 9.42 -13.06 -0.24
N ILE A 237 8.44 -12.34 -0.74
CA ILE A 237 7.30 -12.87 -1.48
C ILE A 237 7.23 -12.35 -2.92
N LEU A 238 6.42 -13.05 -3.72
CA LEU A 238 5.82 -12.57 -4.96
C LEU A 238 4.31 -12.56 -4.79
N ILE A 239 3.64 -11.58 -5.36
CA ILE A 239 2.19 -11.62 -5.60
C ILE A 239 1.99 -12.28 -6.95
N GLU A 240 1.06 -13.23 -7.05
CA GLU A 240 0.67 -13.83 -8.32
C GLU A 240 -0.82 -13.65 -8.53
N PHE A 241 -1.21 -13.03 -9.64
CA PHE A 241 -2.55 -13.03 -10.18
C PHE A 241 -2.66 -14.14 -11.21
N ASN A 242 -3.59 -15.05 -11.03
CA ASN A 242 -3.84 -16.15 -11.95
C ASN A 242 -5.24 -16.02 -12.54
N PHE A 243 -5.37 -16.28 -13.84
CA PHE A 243 -6.63 -16.33 -14.56
C PHE A 243 -6.74 -17.62 -15.36
N ASN A 244 -7.91 -18.24 -15.30
CA ASN A 244 -8.25 -19.44 -16.01
C ASN A 244 -9.58 -19.27 -16.75
N SER A 245 -9.60 -19.59 -18.04
CA SER A 245 -10.83 -19.65 -18.81
C SER A 245 -11.15 -21.07 -19.28
N ASP A 246 -12.43 -21.34 -19.46
CA ASP A 246 -12.91 -22.61 -20.00
C ASP A 246 -12.86 -22.66 -21.54
N SER A 247 -13.53 -23.65 -22.14
CA SER A 247 -13.57 -23.86 -23.59
C SER A 247 -14.65 -23.07 -24.33
N SER A 248 -15.43 -22.25 -23.62
CA SER A 248 -16.49 -21.42 -24.20
C SER A 248 -15.89 -20.22 -24.94
N PRO A 249 -16.28 -19.96 -26.19
CA PRO A 249 -15.76 -18.81 -26.92
C PRO A 249 -16.50 -17.52 -26.55
N ASP A 250 -16.21 -16.98 -25.40
CA ASP A 250 -16.82 -15.76 -24.89
C ASP A 250 -16.06 -14.51 -25.36
N ALA A 251 -16.79 -13.42 -25.52
CA ALA A 251 -16.22 -12.15 -25.97
C ALA A 251 -16.29 -11.14 -24.83
N PHE A 252 -15.46 -11.35 -23.81
CA PHE A 252 -15.31 -10.47 -22.67
C PHE A 252 -13.84 -10.03 -22.53
N SER A 253 -13.62 -8.97 -21.77
CA SER A 253 -12.29 -8.40 -21.58
C SER A 253 -11.44 -9.17 -20.56
N GLY A 254 -12.05 -10.02 -19.74
CA GLY A 254 -11.37 -10.86 -18.77
C GLY A 254 -11.11 -10.16 -17.44
N LEU A 255 -9.86 -10.18 -17.01
CA LEU A 255 -9.39 -9.56 -15.77
C LEU A 255 -8.34 -8.49 -16.09
N SER A 256 -8.56 -7.30 -15.55
CA SER A 256 -7.52 -6.26 -15.55
C SER A 256 -7.15 -5.88 -14.11
N VAL A 257 -5.89 -5.55 -13.90
CA VAL A 257 -5.32 -5.19 -12.59
C VAL A 257 -4.48 -3.92 -12.72
N ASP A 258 -4.62 -3.02 -11.77
CA ASP A 258 -3.89 -1.75 -11.71
C ASP A 258 -3.61 -1.32 -10.26
N ASN A 259 -2.78 -0.29 -10.07
CA ASN A 259 -2.51 0.37 -8.78
C ASN A 259 -2.23 -0.63 -7.65
N VAL A 260 -1.28 -1.56 -7.87
CA VAL A 260 -0.94 -2.59 -6.87
C VAL A 260 -0.05 -1.99 -5.79
N SER A 261 -0.44 -2.16 -4.52
CA SER A 261 0.37 -1.74 -3.38
C SER A 261 0.37 -2.77 -2.25
N VAL A 262 1.45 -2.82 -1.50
CA VAL A 262 1.56 -3.59 -0.24
C VAL A 262 1.99 -2.65 0.87
N SER A 263 1.23 -2.57 1.93
CA SER A 263 1.50 -1.75 3.10
C SER A 263 1.65 -2.58 4.36
N ALA A 264 2.46 -2.13 5.31
CA ALA A 264 2.53 -2.74 6.65
C ALA A 264 1.26 -2.42 7.45
N ASN A 265 0.82 -3.38 8.29
CA ASN A 265 -0.33 -3.22 9.21
C ASN A 265 0.18 -3.03 10.65
#